data_3d85d33e7bf429af8b75f8d1756686a9
#
_entry.id   3d85d33e7bf429af8b75f8d1756686a9
#
_cell.length_a   1.000
_cell.length_b   1.000
_cell.length_c   1.000
_cell.angle_alpha   90.00
_cell.angle_beta   90.00
_cell.angle_gamma   90.00
#
_symmetry.space_group_name_H-M   'P 1'
#
loop_
_entity.id
_entity.type
_entity.pdbx_description
1 polymer ?
#
loop_
_entity_poly.entity_id
_entity_poly.type
_entity_poly.pdbx_seq_one_letter_code
_entity_poly.pdbx_strand_id
1 'polypeptide(L)'
;MKKFLLPALAATLLLAATAVAAPLDAFKGMKGTLDIAGGTAHIPVMKEAAKRIMTANPDIRITVAGGGSGVGVQQVGEGLVQIGNTGRPLKDKEIEKFGLKT
;
A
#
# COMPACT_ATOMS: atom_id res chain seq x y z
N MET A 1 -5.83 17.67 43.96
CA MET A 1 -6.57 16.69 43.15
C MET A 1 -6.57 17.01 41.65
N LYS A 2 -6.83 18.25 41.27
CA LYS A 2 -6.84 18.63 39.84
C LYS A 2 -5.50 18.44 39.12
N LYS A 3 -4.38 18.50 39.84
CA LYS A 3 -3.03 18.35 39.26
C LYS A 3 -2.69 16.90 38.85
N PHE A 4 -3.41 15.89 39.34
CA PHE A 4 -3.15 14.50 39.02
C PHE A 4 -3.93 13.98 37.81
N LEU A 5 -4.94 14.69 37.33
CA LEU A 5 -5.74 14.30 36.16
C LEU A 5 -5.06 14.63 34.84
N LEU A 6 -4.31 15.73 34.77
CA LEU A 6 -3.62 16.19 33.57
C LEU A 6 -2.53 15.23 33.06
N PRO A 7 -1.64 14.65 33.91
CA PRO A 7 -0.64 13.70 33.46
C PRO A 7 -1.25 12.41 32.91
N ALA A 8 -2.36 11.93 33.47
CA ALA A 8 -3.03 10.73 33.00
C ALA A 8 -3.67 10.91 31.62
N LEU A 9 -4.26 12.08 31.35
CA LEU A 9 -4.81 12.43 30.04
C LEU A 9 -3.72 12.55 28.97
N ALA A 10 -2.58 13.15 29.29
CA ALA A 10 -1.45 13.27 28.39
C ALA A 10 -0.85 11.90 28.01
N ALA A 11 -0.76 10.98 28.97
CA ALA A 11 -0.29 9.61 28.74
C ALA A 11 -1.23 8.83 27.80
N THR A 12 -2.55 9.01 27.94
CA THR A 12 -3.54 8.37 27.08
C THR A 12 -3.46 8.86 25.63
N LEU A 13 -3.24 10.16 25.43
CA LEU A 13 -3.07 10.75 24.12
C LEU A 13 -1.79 10.27 23.42
N LEU A 14 -0.70 10.12 24.15
CA LEU A 14 0.56 9.57 23.64
C LEU A 14 0.42 8.12 23.17
N LEU A 15 -0.29 7.28 23.91
CA LEU A 15 -0.56 5.90 23.53
C LEU A 15 -1.39 5.80 22.25
N ALA A 16 -2.40 6.66 22.08
CA ALA A 16 -3.20 6.71 20.87
C ALA A 16 -2.36 7.12 19.63
N ALA A 17 -1.47 8.10 19.77
CA ALA A 17 -0.56 8.53 18.71
C ALA A 17 0.42 7.42 18.31
N THR A 18 0.95 6.66 19.26
CA THR A 18 1.84 5.52 19.01
C THR A 18 1.11 4.40 18.25
N ALA A 19 -0.15 4.10 18.61
CA ALA A 19 -0.94 3.08 17.93
C ALA A 19 -1.22 3.44 16.46
N VAL A 20 -1.45 4.73 16.14
CA VAL A 20 -1.66 5.20 14.76
C VAL A 20 -0.38 5.09 13.92
N ALA A 21 0.80 5.31 14.50
CA ALA A 21 2.08 5.26 13.81
C ALA A 21 2.61 3.83 13.59
N ALA A 22 2.22 2.87 14.43
CA ALA A 22 2.73 1.49 14.44
C ALA A 22 2.65 0.77 13.07
N PRO A 23 1.56 0.88 12.26
CA PRO A 23 1.48 0.20 10.97
C PRO A 23 2.59 0.56 9.99
N LEU A 24 3.09 1.79 10.02
CA LEU A 24 4.15 2.24 9.10
C LEU A 24 5.55 1.78 9.53
N ASP A 25 5.72 1.37 10.77
CA ASP A 25 7.00 0.88 11.29
C ASP A 25 7.44 -0.43 10.62
N ALA A 26 6.51 -1.20 10.06
CA ALA A 26 6.82 -2.41 9.31
C ALA A 26 7.71 -2.16 8.09
N PHE A 27 7.73 -0.95 7.56
CA PHE A 27 8.52 -0.59 6.39
C PHE A 27 9.91 -0.05 6.72
N LYS A 28 10.24 0.09 7.99
CA LYS A 28 11.57 0.57 8.41
C LYS A 28 12.67 -0.39 7.97
N GLY A 29 13.73 0.18 7.40
CA GLY A 29 14.88 -0.60 6.96
C GLY A 29 14.70 -1.33 5.63
N MET A 30 13.52 -1.26 5.02
CA MET A 30 13.27 -1.83 3.70
C MET A 30 13.82 -0.93 2.60
N LYS A 31 14.32 -1.53 1.54
CA LYS A 31 14.81 -0.86 0.33
C LYS A 31 14.25 -1.54 -0.90
N GLY A 32 13.99 -0.77 -1.92
CA GLY A 32 13.62 -1.34 -3.20
C GLY A 32 12.57 -0.53 -3.94
N THR A 33 12.15 -1.10 -5.07
CA THR A 33 11.15 -0.51 -5.96
C THR A 33 9.95 -1.43 -6.06
N LEU A 34 8.76 -0.86 -5.97
CA LEU A 34 7.50 -1.55 -6.15
C LEU A 34 6.70 -0.83 -7.23
N ASP A 35 6.42 -1.52 -8.32
CA ASP A 35 5.61 -0.99 -9.41
C ASP A 35 4.22 -1.59 -9.36
N ILE A 36 3.21 -0.72 -9.40
CA ILE A 36 1.80 -1.07 -9.32
C ILE A 36 1.10 -0.55 -10.57
N ALA A 37 0.31 -1.37 -11.21
CA ALA A 37 -0.47 -0.95 -12.38
C ALA A 37 -1.86 -1.57 -12.38
N GLY A 38 -2.77 -0.98 -13.12
CA GLY A 38 -4.06 -1.60 -13.41
C GLY A 38 -5.26 -0.70 -13.20
N GLY A 39 -6.22 -1.14 -12.40
CA GLY A 39 -7.53 -0.53 -12.26
C GLY A 39 -7.48 0.97 -11.98
N THR A 40 -8.11 1.75 -12.84
CA THR A 40 -8.10 3.22 -12.75
C THR A 40 -8.75 3.72 -11.44
N ALA A 41 -9.78 3.05 -10.99
CA ALA A 41 -10.46 3.41 -9.73
C ALA A 41 -9.57 3.24 -8.49
N HIS A 42 -8.52 2.43 -8.55
CA HIS A 42 -7.60 2.20 -7.44
C HIS A 42 -6.52 3.27 -7.32
N ILE A 43 -6.29 4.06 -8.36
CA ILE A 43 -5.18 5.02 -8.43
C ILE A 43 -5.16 6.00 -7.24
N PRO A 44 -6.25 6.67 -6.88
CA PRO A 44 -6.20 7.63 -5.77
C PRO A 44 -5.78 7.00 -4.44
N VAL A 45 -6.33 5.84 -4.12
CA VAL A 45 -6.02 5.10 -2.89
C VAL A 45 -4.57 4.62 -2.89
N MET A 46 -4.13 4.02 -4.01
CA MET A 46 -2.78 3.49 -4.14
C MET A 46 -1.73 4.60 -4.11
N LYS A 47 -1.98 5.73 -4.75
CA LYS A 47 -1.06 6.88 -4.69
C LYS A 47 -0.94 7.46 -3.29
N GLU A 48 -2.04 7.58 -2.55
CA GLU A 48 -2.01 8.06 -1.18
C GLU A 48 -1.26 7.11 -0.26
N ALA A 49 -1.50 5.80 -0.37
CA ALA A 49 -0.78 4.80 0.39
C ALA A 49 0.73 4.82 0.05
N ALA A 50 1.07 4.89 -1.23
CA ALA A 50 2.46 4.98 -1.69
C ALA A 50 3.17 6.21 -1.12
N LYS A 51 2.51 7.36 -1.15
CA LYS A 51 3.04 8.61 -0.59
C LYS A 51 3.34 8.48 0.90
N ARG A 52 2.45 7.89 1.67
CA ARG A 52 2.63 7.70 3.11
C ARG A 52 3.80 6.76 3.40
N ILE A 53 3.90 5.65 2.67
CA ILE A 53 4.99 4.70 2.82
C ILE A 53 6.33 5.33 2.46
N MET A 54 6.42 6.01 1.32
CA MET A 54 7.64 6.67 0.86
C MET A 54 8.07 7.81 1.77
N THR A 55 7.12 8.50 2.39
CA THR A 55 7.41 9.55 3.40
C THR A 55 8.01 8.93 4.66
N ALA A 56 7.47 7.79 5.11
CA ALA A 56 7.98 7.07 6.28
C ALA A 56 9.33 6.39 6.00
N ASN A 57 9.56 5.97 4.75
CA ASN A 57 10.81 5.32 4.34
C ASN A 57 11.21 5.75 2.92
N PRO A 58 12.09 6.76 2.79
CA PRO A 58 12.54 7.26 1.48
C PRO A 58 13.34 6.28 0.63
N ASP A 59 13.81 5.18 1.21
CA ASP A 59 14.54 4.13 0.49
C ASP A 59 13.62 3.19 -0.32
N ILE A 60 12.31 3.29 -0.10
CA ILE A 60 11.31 2.58 -0.88
C ILE A 60 10.80 3.52 -1.99
N ARG A 61 10.79 3.02 -3.23
CA ARG A 61 10.21 3.72 -4.37
C ARG A 61 8.99 2.96 -4.87
N ILE A 62 7.84 3.63 -4.89
CA ILE A 62 6.58 3.04 -5.33
C ILE A 62 6.04 3.85 -6.50
N THR A 63 5.74 3.18 -7.60
CA THR A 63 5.09 3.78 -8.75
C THR A 63 3.67 3.23 -8.90
N VAL A 64 2.73 4.07 -9.28
CA VAL A 64 1.34 3.68 -9.49
C VAL A 64 0.90 4.19 -10.86
N ALA A 65 0.54 3.26 -11.73
CA ALA A 65 0.06 3.56 -13.08
C ALA A 65 -1.35 3.00 -13.30
N GLY A 66 -2.11 3.64 -14.16
CA GLY A 66 -3.44 3.20 -14.56
C GLY A 66 -3.43 2.31 -15.81
N GLY A 67 -4.55 2.28 -16.50
CA GLY A 67 -4.73 1.54 -17.76
C GLY A 67 -5.89 0.55 -17.71
N GLY A 68 -6.50 0.35 -16.55
CA GLY A 68 -7.62 -0.56 -16.33
C GLY A 68 -7.21 -1.95 -15.88
N SER A 69 -8.20 -2.77 -15.54
CA SER A 69 -7.98 -4.11 -15.00
C SER A 69 -7.21 -5.03 -15.95
N GLY A 70 -7.50 -4.98 -17.25
CA GLY A 70 -6.80 -5.78 -18.24
C GLY A 70 -5.31 -5.47 -18.33
N VAL A 71 -4.93 -4.20 -18.20
CA VAL A 71 -3.53 -3.78 -18.16
C VAL A 71 -2.86 -4.29 -16.89
N GLY A 72 -3.52 -4.22 -15.75
CA GLY A 72 -2.99 -4.75 -14.49
C GLY A 72 -2.69 -6.23 -14.57
N VAL A 73 -3.62 -7.03 -15.09
CA VAL A 73 -3.44 -8.47 -15.30
C VAL A 73 -2.28 -8.76 -16.25
N GLN A 74 -2.25 -8.07 -17.38
CA GLN A 74 -1.21 -8.26 -18.39
C GLN A 74 0.16 -7.94 -17.83
N GLN A 75 0.33 -6.79 -17.21
CA GLN A 75 1.63 -6.35 -16.73
C GLN A 75 2.16 -7.18 -15.56
N VAL A 76 1.31 -7.56 -14.60
CA VAL A 76 1.74 -8.45 -13.52
C VAL A 76 2.05 -9.84 -14.06
N GLY A 77 1.27 -10.32 -15.03
CA GLY A 77 1.49 -11.61 -15.68
C GLY A 77 2.80 -11.69 -16.44
N GLU A 78 3.21 -10.61 -17.07
CA GLU A 78 4.47 -10.49 -17.79
C GLU A 78 5.67 -10.14 -16.90
N GLY A 79 5.44 -9.95 -15.60
CA GLY A 79 6.50 -9.58 -14.65
C GLY A 79 6.99 -8.14 -14.77
N LEU A 80 6.23 -7.27 -15.42
CA LEU A 80 6.58 -5.85 -15.58
C LEU A 80 6.27 -5.03 -14.32
N VAL A 81 5.31 -5.47 -13.53
CA VAL A 81 4.96 -4.88 -12.24
C VAL A 81 4.81 -5.98 -11.19
N GLN A 82 4.96 -5.64 -9.92
CA GLN A 82 4.82 -6.60 -8.82
C GLN A 82 3.38 -6.75 -8.36
N ILE A 83 2.56 -5.70 -8.54
CA ILE A 83 1.15 -5.71 -8.17
C ILE A 83 0.31 -5.24 -9.35
N GLY A 84 -0.66 -6.05 -9.74
CA GLY A 84 -1.67 -5.68 -10.72
C GLY A 84 -3.02 -5.50 -10.04
N ASN A 85 -3.60 -4.31 -10.13
CA ASN A 85 -4.91 -4.03 -9.56
C ASN A 85 -6.03 -4.37 -10.55
N THR A 86 -7.08 -5.02 -10.08
CA THR A 86 -8.26 -5.31 -10.88
C THR A 86 -9.54 -4.92 -10.16
N GLY A 87 -10.49 -4.36 -10.89
CA GLY A 87 -11.86 -4.11 -10.42
C GLY A 87 -12.83 -5.24 -10.74
N ARG A 88 -12.32 -6.40 -11.15
CA ARG A 88 -13.09 -7.60 -11.50
C ARG A 88 -12.33 -8.86 -11.08
N PRO A 89 -12.99 -10.01 -10.94
CA PRO A 89 -12.30 -11.28 -10.77
C PRO A 89 -11.39 -11.61 -11.96
N LEU A 90 -10.34 -12.37 -11.70
CA LEU A 90 -9.50 -12.91 -12.76
C LEU A 90 -10.29 -13.93 -13.59
N LYS A 91 -10.05 -13.95 -14.90
CA LYS A 91 -10.59 -14.95 -15.80
C LYS A 91 -9.74 -16.23 -15.73
N ASP A 92 -10.36 -17.40 -15.92
CA ASP A 92 -9.64 -18.67 -15.89
C ASP A 92 -8.46 -18.69 -16.85
N LYS A 93 -8.63 -18.15 -18.06
CA LYS A 93 -7.55 -18.05 -19.04
C LYS A 93 -6.36 -17.21 -18.56
N GLU A 94 -6.64 -16.17 -17.75
CA GLU A 94 -5.58 -15.31 -17.19
C GLU A 94 -4.79 -16.06 -16.12
N ILE A 95 -5.49 -16.80 -15.26
CA ILE A 95 -4.87 -17.62 -14.24
C ILE A 95 -4.01 -18.72 -14.88
N GLU A 96 -4.54 -19.40 -15.90
CA GLU A 96 -3.82 -20.46 -16.62
C GLU A 96 -2.58 -19.91 -17.34
N LYS A 97 -2.75 -18.79 -18.06
CA LYS A 97 -1.67 -18.21 -18.86
C LYS A 97 -0.51 -17.71 -18.02
N PHE A 98 -0.79 -17.07 -16.88
CA PHE A 98 0.21 -16.35 -16.08
C PHE A 98 0.49 -16.97 -14.72
N GLY A 99 -0.27 -17.97 -14.28
CA GLY A 99 -0.11 -18.55 -12.96
C GLY A 99 -0.39 -17.56 -11.82
N LEU A 100 -1.35 -16.66 -12.02
CA LEU A 100 -1.62 -15.59 -11.07
C LEU A 100 -2.30 -16.08 -9.79
N LYS A 101 -2.00 -15.37 -8.70
CA LYS A 101 -2.63 -15.53 -7.38
C LYS A 101 -3.35 -14.25 -7.00
N THR A 102 -4.45 -14.39 -6.25
CA THR A 102 -5.24 -13.28 -5.69
C THR A 102 -5.32 -13.40 -4.19
#